data_220a8311e5c5628d0126a0f60955be55
#
_entry.id   220a8311e5c5628d0126a0f60955be55
#
_cell.length_a   1.000
_cell.length_b   1.000
_cell.length_c   1.000
_cell.angle_alpha   90.00
_cell.angle_beta   90.00
_cell.angle_gamma   90.00
#
_symmetry.space_group_name_H-M   'P 1'
#
loop_
_entity.id
_entity.type
_entity.pdbx_description
1 polymer ?
#
loop_
_entity_poly.entity_id
_entity_poly.type
_entity_poly.pdbx_seq_one_letter_code
_entity_poly.pdbx_strand_id
1 'polypeptide(L)'
;MKNLKIPVRTCIGCKCKKPKKEMIRIIRTPDGKIEIDKTGKKSGRGAYLCGNVKCLDIAFRENSLNKSLKQDIPLPMLDELRKTFLKNISENNQSLV
;
A
#
# COMPACT_ATOMS: atom_id res chain seq x y z
N MET A 1 19.68 14.68 19.61
CA MET A 1 19.33 14.30 19.17
C MET A 1 18.69 13.57 19.07
N LYS A 2 18.23 13.27 18.92
CA LYS A 2 17.72 12.65 18.88
C LYS A 2 17.39 11.93 18.16
N ASN A 3 17.32 11.41 18.01
CA ASN A 3 17.17 10.42 17.32
C ASN A 3 15.92 9.95 17.14
N LEU A 4 15.16 10.50 16.41
CA LEU A 4 13.88 10.02 16.10
C LEU A 4 14.02 8.90 15.20
N LYS A 5 13.70 7.73 15.63
CA LYS A 5 13.65 6.60 14.76
C LYS A 5 12.36 6.63 14.03
N ILE A 6 12.38 7.16 12.85
CA ILE A 6 11.20 7.16 11.99
C ILE A 6 11.16 5.82 11.27
N PRO A 7 10.10 5.04 11.42
CA PRO A 7 10.01 3.76 10.71
C PRO A 7 10.03 3.97 9.20
N VAL A 8 10.92 3.27 8.53
CA VAL A 8 11.10 3.36 7.09
C VAL A 8 10.66 2.06 6.46
N ARG A 9 9.97 2.16 5.32
CA ARG A 9 9.50 0.98 4.60
C ARG A 9 9.90 1.10 3.14
N THR A 10 9.87 -0.02 2.44
CA THR A 10 10.21 -0.07 1.02
C THR A 10 8.95 -0.22 0.19
N CYS A 11 8.79 0.64 -0.81
CA CYS A 11 7.70 0.52 -1.77
C CYS A 11 7.92 -0.74 -2.61
N ILE A 12 6.93 -1.61 -2.68
CA ILE A 12 7.07 -2.83 -3.44
C ILE A 12 6.97 -2.58 -4.95
N GLY A 13 6.56 -1.38 -5.36
CA GLY A 13 6.54 -1.02 -6.77
C GLY A 13 7.86 -0.48 -7.23
N CYS A 14 8.25 0.68 -6.75
CA CYS A 14 9.45 1.37 -7.22
C CYS A 14 10.72 1.05 -6.41
N LYS A 15 10.58 0.33 -5.30
CA LYS A 15 11.69 -0.08 -4.43
C LYS A 15 12.37 1.05 -3.68
N CYS A 16 11.77 2.23 -3.67
CA CYS A 16 12.30 3.34 -2.88
C CYS A 16 11.93 3.17 -1.41
N LYS A 17 12.77 3.71 -0.55
CA LYS A 17 12.51 3.68 0.89
C LYS A 17 12.00 5.03 1.34
N LYS A 18 10.98 5.03 2.16
CA LYS A 18 10.37 6.25 2.66
C LYS A 18 9.81 6.01 4.06
N PRO A 19 9.59 7.08 4.83
CA PRO A 19 8.89 6.93 6.11
C PRO A 19 7.51 6.31 5.88
N LYS A 20 7.13 5.37 6.72
CA LYS A 20 5.88 4.64 6.49
C LYS A 20 4.66 5.55 6.49
N LYS A 21 4.71 6.68 7.19
CA LYS A 21 3.57 7.59 7.20
C LYS A 21 3.35 8.29 5.86
N GLU A 22 4.35 8.26 4.98
CA GLU A 22 4.22 8.82 3.63
C GLU A 22 3.80 7.78 2.63
N MET A 23 3.51 6.57 3.08
CA MET A 23 3.19 5.46 2.20
C MET A 23 1.81 4.93 2.49
N ILE A 24 1.27 4.19 1.55
CA ILE A 24 -0.03 3.54 1.71
C ILE A 24 0.23 2.08 2.00
N ARG A 25 -0.39 1.57 3.05
CA ARG A 25 -0.25 0.17 3.43
C ARG A 25 -1.44 -0.62 2.93
N ILE A 26 -1.14 -1.71 2.22
CA ILE A 26 -2.16 -2.65 1.77
C ILE A 26 -1.99 -3.92 2.57
N ILE A 27 -3.09 -4.45 3.10
CA ILE A 27 -3.02 -5.63 3.95
C ILE A 27 -3.89 -6.75 3.43
N ARG A 28 -3.52 -7.97 3.83
CA ARG A 28 -4.38 -9.11 3.72
C ARG A 28 -4.87 -9.40 5.14
N THR A 29 -6.18 -9.29 5.35
CA THR A 29 -6.76 -9.53 6.66
C THR A 29 -6.69 -11.03 6.99
N PRO A 30 -6.87 -11.40 8.26
CA PRO A 30 -6.86 -12.82 8.62
C PRO A 30 -7.90 -13.66 7.90
N ASP A 31 -9.01 -13.04 7.46
CA ASP A 31 -10.03 -13.76 6.70
C ASP A 31 -9.81 -13.69 5.19
N GLY A 32 -8.64 -13.21 4.76
CA GLY A 32 -8.25 -13.28 3.35
C GLY A 32 -8.67 -12.12 2.48
N LYS A 33 -9.17 -11.05 3.06
CA LYS A 33 -9.54 -9.87 2.29
C LYS A 33 -8.33 -8.98 2.06
N ILE A 34 -8.33 -8.30 0.93
CA ILE A 34 -7.27 -7.36 0.60
C ILE A 34 -7.85 -5.95 0.72
N GLU A 35 -7.24 -5.13 1.54
CA GLU A 35 -7.77 -3.78 1.73
C GLU A 35 -6.66 -2.80 2.08
N ILE A 36 -6.99 -1.52 2.00
CA ILE A 36 -6.06 -0.46 2.37
C ILE A 36 -6.22 -0.18 3.85
N ASP A 37 -5.11 -0.18 4.57
CA ASP A 37 -5.11 0.08 6.01
C ASP A 37 -4.72 1.53 6.24
N LYS A 38 -5.70 2.38 6.45
CA LYS A 38 -5.47 3.80 6.65
C LYS A 38 -4.85 4.12 8.00
N THR A 39 -5.04 3.24 8.97
CA THR A 39 -4.53 3.48 10.32
C THR A 39 -3.12 2.99 10.51
N GLY A 40 -2.69 2.03 9.71
CA GLY A 40 -1.40 1.39 9.89
C GLY A 40 -1.35 0.42 11.03
N LYS A 41 -2.50 0.14 11.66
CA LYS A 41 -2.55 -0.69 12.86
C LYS A 41 -3.35 -1.98 12.70
N LYS A 42 -3.95 -2.19 11.54
CA LYS A 42 -4.73 -3.40 11.34
C LYS A 42 -3.85 -4.64 11.30
N SER A 43 -4.35 -5.71 11.86
CA SER A 43 -3.65 -6.98 11.83
C SER A 43 -3.67 -7.58 10.45
N GLY A 44 -2.60 -8.26 10.10
CA GLY A 44 -2.51 -8.94 8.82
C GLY A 44 -1.18 -8.68 8.16
N ARG A 45 -1.00 -9.37 7.04
CA ARG A 45 0.21 -9.22 6.27
C ARG A 45 0.11 -7.95 5.45
N GLY A 46 1.15 -7.14 5.45
CA GLY A 46 1.09 -5.84 4.82
C GLY A 46 2.18 -5.61 3.79
N ALA A 47 1.89 -4.71 2.86
CA ALA A 47 2.85 -4.24 1.87
C ALA A 47 2.70 -2.73 1.77
N TYR A 48 3.79 -2.05 1.50
CA TYR A 48 3.80 -0.60 1.41
C TYR A 48 4.00 -0.13 -0.01
N LEU A 49 3.31 0.94 -0.37
CA LEU A 49 3.42 1.56 -1.68
C LEU A 49 3.47 3.07 -1.52
N CYS A 50 4.17 3.73 -2.42
CA CYS A 50 4.10 5.19 -2.49
C CYS A 50 2.66 5.60 -2.77
N GLY A 51 2.29 6.81 -2.39
CA GLY A 51 0.98 7.34 -2.72
C GLY A 51 0.86 7.69 -4.20
N ASN A 52 1.15 6.72 -5.05
CA ASN A 52 1.24 6.92 -6.48
C ASN A 52 0.71 5.67 -7.18
N VAL A 53 -0.31 5.83 -8.01
CA VAL A 53 -0.93 4.68 -8.66
C VAL A 53 0.04 3.94 -9.56
N LYS A 54 1.07 4.61 -10.07
CA LYS A 54 2.07 3.93 -10.90
C LYS A 54 2.78 2.83 -10.12
N CYS A 55 3.06 3.06 -8.84
CA CYS A 55 3.70 2.06 -8.02
C CYS A 55 2.78 0.85 -7.82
N LEU A 56 1.49 1.11 -7.64
CA LEU A 56 0.51 0.04 -7.53
C LEU A 56 0.46 -0.79 -8.80
N ASP A 57 0.43 -0.12 -9.97
CA ASP A 57 0.39 -0.80 -11.26
C ASP A 57 1.65 -1.64 -11.47
N ILE A 58 2.81 -1.13 -11.10
CA ILE A 58 4.04 -1.89 -11.21
C ILE A 58 3.99 -3.13 -10.31
N ALA A 59 3.50 -2.96 -9.09
CA ALA A 59 3.40 -4.07 -8.15
C ALA A 59 2.48 -5.18 -8.68
N PHE A 60 1.40 -4.81 -9.37
CA PHE A 60 0.52 -5.80 -9.98
C PHE A 60 1.22 -6.48 -11.14
N ARG A 61 1.83 -5.71 -12.01
CA ARG A 61 2.46 -6.25 -13.21
C ARG A 61 3.57 -7.22 -12.88
N GLU A 62 4.32 -6.97 -11.81
CA GLU A 62 5.43 -7.82 -11.43
C GLU A 62 5.07 -8.85 -10.37
N ASN A 63 3.78 -8.94 -10.03
CA ASN A 63 3.32 -9.87 -9.00
C ASN A 63 3.91 -9.59 -7.62
N SER A 64 4.46 -8.41 -7.41
CA SER A 64 5.08 -8.08 -6.13
C SER A 64 4.04 -8.02 -5.02
N LEU A 65 2.84 -7.52 -5.33
CA LEU A 65 1.79 -7.44 -4.34
C LEU A 65 1.34 -8.83 -3.91
N ASN A 66 1.12 -9.73 -4.88
CA ASN A 66 0.72 -11.10 -4.59
C ASN A 66 1.76 -11.80 -3.73
N LYS A 67 3.04 -11.61 -4.07
CA LYS A 67 4.12 -12.22 -3.31
C LYS A 67 4.22 -11.66 -1.89
N SER A 68 4.09 -10.35 -1.75
CA SER A 68 4.20 -9.72 -0.44
C SER A 68 3.07 -10.13 0.48
N LEU A 69 1.86 -10.26 -0.06
CA LEU A 69 0.70 -10.65 0.73
C LEU A 69 0.49 -12.15 0.77
N LYS A 70 1.28 -12.89 0.00
CA LYS A 70 1.22 -14.36 -0.10
C LYS A 70 -0.18 -14.85 -0.40
N GLN A 71 -0.81 -14.22 -1.38
CA GLN A 71 -2.15 -14.59 -1.80
C GLN A 71 -2.37 -14.14 -3.23
N ASP A 72 -3.03 -14.99 -4.01
CA ASP A 72 -3.44 -14.61 -5.35
C ASP A 72 -4.54 -13.57 -5.25
N ILE A 73 -4.45 -12.58 -6.11
CA ILE A 73 -5.43 -11.49 -6.13
C ILE A 73 -6.10 -11.49 -7.49
N PRO A 74 -7.35 -11.94 -7.57
CA PRO A 74 -8.08 -11.97 -8.85
C PRO A 74 -8.30 -10.56 -9.40
N LEU A 75 -8.45 -10.45 -10.71
CA LEU A 75 -8.63 -9.15 -11.35
C LEU A 75 -9.77 -8.31 -10.76
N PRO A 76 -10.95 -8.89 -10.48
CA PRO A 76 -12.00 -8.06 -9.87
C PRO A 76 -11.57 -7.44 -8.54
N MET A 77 -10.81 -8.18 -7.75
CA MET A 77 -10.32 -7.68 -6.48
C MET A 77 -9.27 -6.59 -6.69
N LEU A 78 -8.41 -6.75 -7.70
CA LEU A 78 -7.43 -5.75 -8.05
C LEU A 78 -8.10 -4.46 -8.51
N ASP A 79 -9.15 -4.56 -9.30
CA ASP A 79 -9.88 -3.39 -9.77
C ASP A 79 -10.48 -2.61 -8.61
N GLU A 80 -11.08 -3.31 -7.66
CA GLU A 80 -11.64 -2.67 -6.48
C GLU A 80 -10.55 -1.99 -5.66
N LEU A 81 -9.45 -2.68 -5.48
CA LEU A 81 -8.33 -2.14 -4.73
C LEU A 81 -7.78 -0.88 -5.41
N ARG A 82 -7.67 -0.92 -6.73
CA ARG A 82 -7.16 0.21 -7.48
C ARG A 82 -8.07 1.43 -7.33
N LYS A 83 -9.38 1.22 -7.39
CA LYS A 83 -10.34 2.30 -7.21
C LYS A 83 -10.20 2.92 -5.82
N THR A 84 -10.10 2.08 -4.80
CA THR A 84 -9.95 2.56 -3.43
C THR A 84 -8.64 3.29 -3.26
N PHE A 85 -7.58 2.79 -3.89
CA PHE A 85 -6.26 3.41 -3.83
C PHE A 85 -6.29 4.80 -4.44
N LEU A 86 -6.91 4.93 -5.61
CA LEU A 86 -7.04 6.23 -6.27
C LEU A 86 -7.84 7.20 -5.44
N LYS A 87 -8.90 6.74 -4.82
CA LYS A 87 -9.72 7.58 -3.97
C LYS A 87 -8.93 8.05 -2.76
N ASN A 88 -8.13 7.16 -2.18
CA ASN A 88 -7.32 7.51 -1.04
C ASN A 88 -6.28 8.59 -1.38
N ILE A 89 -5.66 8.47 -2.54
CA ILE A 89 -4.70 9.47 -3.00
C ILE A 89 -5.40 10.80 -3.20
N SER A 90 -6.57 10.78 -3.81
CA SER A 90 -7.33 11.99 -4.07
C SER A 90 -7.71 12.71 -2.78
N GLU A 91 -8.12 11.94 -1.78
CA GLU A 91 -8.46 12.51 -0.48
C GLU A 91 -7.25 13.16 0.18
N ASN A 92 -6.10 12.52 0.08
CA ASN A 92 -4.88 13.07 0.64
C ASN A 92 -4.47 14.35 -0.09
N ASN A 93 -4.65 14.37 -1.39
CA ASN A 93 -4.27 15.52 -2.19
C ASN A 93 -5.15 16.73 -1.91
N GLN A 94 -6.38 16.51 -1.53
CA GLN A 94 -7.27 17.62 -1.21
C GLN A 94 -6.74 18.48 -0.08
N SER A 95 -6.02 17.88 0.84
CA SER A 95 -5.50 18.63 1.96
C SER A 95 -4.36 19.56 1.57
N LEU A 96 -3.86 19.42 0.36
CA LEU A 96 -2.75 20.25 -0.09
C LEU A 96 -3.22 21.51 -0.81
N VAL A 97 -4.48 21.65 -1.05
CA VAL A 97 -4.99 22.79 -1.82
C VAL A 97 -5.37 23.99 -0.96
#